data_dc3a2bc051cfb6ae3d30ffe863c2a1fb
#
_entry.id   dc3a2bc051cfb6ae3d30ffe863c2a1fb
#
_cell.length_a   1.000
_cell.length_b   1.000
_cell.length_c   1.000
_cell.angle_alpha   90.00
_cell.angle_beta   90.00
_cell.angle_gamma   90.00
#
_symmetry.space_group_name_H-M   'P 1'
#
loop_
_entity.id
_entity.type
_entity.pdbx_description
1 polymer ?
#
loop_
_entity_poly.entity_id
_entity_poly.type
_entity_poly.pdbx_seq_one_letter_code
_entity_poly.pdbx_strand_id
1 'polypeptide(L)'
;MTNYKFKLSAMRLNMFIFIIISNLVNGQAIEWISFEQAIKAQKENPKKILMDVYTDWCGPCKLMDKKTFQNPYVADYISEHYYAVKFNAEGNETINYYNNTFKNPNYDPIKKGRNATHQFTQFLGVKGYPTIVFISEGGDLITPVVGYQNPQQLELYLKMIKQGDYMVFSKPDDFEKYLKNFVPKFKN
;
A
#
# COMPACT_ATOMS: atom_id res chain seq x y z
N MET A 1 -65.31 34.25 45.41
CA MET A 1 -63.86 34.28 45.54
C MET A 1 -63.29 32.98 44.95
N THR A 2 -62.87 33.01 43.73
CA THR A 2 -62.47 31.80 42.98
C THR A 2 -60.94 31.81 42.75
N ASN A 3 -60.28 30.85 43.40
CA ASN A 3 -58.84 30.64 43.30
C ASN A 3 -58.51 29.92 41.99
N TYR A 4 -57.91 30.58 41.02
CA TYR A 4 -57.32 29.96 39.87
C TYR A 4 -55.89 29.49 40.20
N LYS A 5 -55.70 28.21 40.42
CA LYS A 5 -54.39 27.60 40.43
C LYS A 5 -53.91 27.39 39.01
N PHE A 6 -53.01 28.22 38.59
CA PHE A 6 -52.27 28.05 37.30
C PHE A 6 -51.32 26.85 37.43
N LYS A 7 -51.68 25.72 36.81
CA LYS A 7 -50.79 24.60 36.62
C LYS A 7 -49.80 24.90 35.50
N LEU A 8 -48.61 25.31 35.84
CA LEU A 8 -47.50 25.28 34.87
C LEU A 8 -47.14 23.83 34.53
N SER A 9 -47.59 23.42 33.36
CA SER A 9 -47.15 22.18 32.74
C SER A 9 -45.68 22.36 32.31
N ALA A 10 -44.79 21.66 33.01
CA ALA A 10 -43.39 21.59 32.61
C ALA A 10 -43.28 20.89 31.27
N MET A 11 -43.18 21.65 30.22
CA MET A 11 -42.88 21.17 28.88
C MET A 11 -41.42 20.70 28.89
N ARG A 12 -41.23 19.37 29.03
CA ARG A 12 -39.91 18.74 28.91
C ARG A 12 -39.48 18.90 27.46
N LEU A 13 -38.67 19.88 27.23
CA LEU A 13 -37.92 20.08 26.00
C LEU A 13 -36.89 18.93 25.89
N ASN A 14 -37.27 17.86 25.22
CA ASN A 14 -36.33 16.83 24.82
C ASN A 14 -35.42 17.43 23.74
N MET A 15 -34.31 17.98 24.21
CA MET A 15 -33.22 18.40 23.34
C MET A 15 -32.54 17.14 22.84
N PHE A 16 -32.95 16.63 21.68
CA PHE A 16 -32.21 15.64 20.93
C PHE A 16 -30.88 16.29 20.50
N ILE A 17 -29.85 16.02 21.32
CA ILE A 17 -28.46 16.30 20.91
C ILE A 17 -28.17 15.32 19.77
N PHE A 18 -28.35 15.77 18.55
CA PHE A 18 -27.81 15.11 17.36
C PHE A 18 -26.27 15.25 17.48
N ILE A 19 -25.62 14.24 18.08
CA ILE A 19 -24.17 14.09 17.98
C ILE A 19 -23.92 13.77 16.51
N ILE A 20 -23.63 14.78 15.72
CA ILE A 20 -23.02 14.63 14.40
C ILE A 20 -21.63 14.08 14.68
N ILE A 21 -21.51 12.73 14.68
CA ILE A 21 -20.22 12.08 14.58
C ILE A 21 -19.75 12.40 13.17
N SER A 22 -19.04 13.53 13.05
CA SER A 22 -18.23 13.81 11.88
C SER A 22 -17.17 12.69 11.86
N ASN A 23 -17.41 11.65 11.05
CA ASN A 23 -16.36 10.74 10.62
C ASN A 23 -15.34 11.63 9.92
N LEU A 24 -14.35 12.11 10.65
CA LEU A 24 -13.12 12.59 10.08
C LEU A 24 -12.54 11.37 9.35
N VAL A 25 -12.79 11.30 8.05
CA VAL A 25 -12.09 10.40 7.15
C VAL A 25 -10.66 10.92 7.09
N ASN A 26 -9.91 10.68 8.17
CA ASN A 26 -8.47 10.71 8.10
C ASN A 26 -8.13 9.47 7.27
N GLY A 27 -7.77 9.66 6.01
CA GLY A 27 -7.23 8.57 5.20
C GLY A 27 -6.19 7.83 6.03
N GLN A 28 -6.36 6.53 6.18
CA GLN A 28 -5.45 5.72 6.98
C GLN A 28 -4.06 5.78 6.34
N ALA A 29 -3.04 6.21 7.09
CA ALA A 29 -1.68 6.15 6.59
C ALA A 29 -1.27 4.69 6.40
N ILE A 30 -0.56 4.39 5.30
CA ILE A 30 -0.04 3.04 5.07
C ILE A 30 0.92 2.67 6.20
N GLU A 31 0.65 1.55 6.86
CA GLU A 31 1.56 0.95 7.83
C GLU A 31 2.63 0.14 7.08
N TRP A 32 3.80 0.74 6.95
CA TRP A 32 4.94 0.09 6.31
C TRP A 32 5.65 -0.82 7.30
N ILE A 33 5.77 -2.10 6.96
CA ILE A 33 6.45 -3.11 7.78
C ILE A 33 7.67 -3.68 7.06
N SER A 34 8.53 -4.41 7.78
CA SER A 34 9.63 -5.12 7.16
C SER A 34 9.14 -6.33 6.36
N PHE A 35 9.96 -6.80 5.42
CA PHE A 35 9.63 -7.99 4.64
C PHE A 35 9.45 -9.23 5.53
N GLU A 36 10.30 -9.39 6.54
CA GLU A 36 10.20 -10.48 7.49
C GLU A 36 8.88 -10.44 8.29
N GLN A 37 8.47 -9.26 8.73
CA GLN A 37 7.17 -9.06 9.40
C GLN A 37 6.01 -9.44 8.48
N ALA A 38 6.06 -9.04 7.21
CA ALA A 38 5.02 -9.36 6.23
C ALA A 38 4.92 -10.87 5.97
N ILE A 39 6.05 -11.56 5.77
CA ILE A 39 6.09 -13.03 5.59
C ILE A 39 5.59 -13.77 6.84
N LYS A 40 5.90 -13.26 8.03
CA LYS A 40 5.36 -13.82 9.26
C LYS A 40 3.85 -13.63 9.37
N ALA A 41 3.37 -12.43 9.08
CA ALA A 41 1.95 -12.11 9.11
C ALA A 41 1.13 -12.94 8.10
N GLN A 42 1.69 -13.23 6.90
CA GLN A 42 1.04 -14.08 5.90
C GLN A 42 0.76 -15.51 6.40
N LYS A 43 1.58 -16.05 7.31
CA LYS A 43 1.37 -17.39 7.86
C LYS A 43 0.15 -17.46 8.76
N GLU A 44 -0.18 -16.36 9.43
CA GLU A 44 -1.31 -16.26 10.36
C GLU A 44 -2.58 -15.78 9.65
N ASN A 45 -2.43 -14.81 8.76
CA ASN A 45 -3.50 -14.22 7.99
C ASN A 45 -3.05 -14.01 6.53
N PRO A 46 -3.37 -14.94 5.62
CA PRO A 46 -2.95 -14.87 4.22
C PRO A 46 -3.46 -13.59 3.53
N LYS A 47 -2.53 -12.70 3.19
CA LYS A 47 -2.78 -11.47 2.44
C LYS A 47 -1.59 -11.23 1.50
N LYS A 48 -1.85 -10.71 0.31
CA LYS A 48 -0.78 -10.36 -0.63
C LYS A 48 0.14 -9.28 -0.06
N ILE A 49 1.41 -9.29 -0.48
CA ILE A 49 2.36 -8.22 -0.15
C ILE A 49 2.49 -7.27 -1.34
N LEU A 50 2.47 -5.98 -1.04
CA LEU A 50 2.93 -4.91 -1.91
C LEU A 50 4.24 -4.40 -1.35
N MET A 51 5.33 -4.54 -2.12
CA MET A 51 6.66 -4.07 -1.72
C MET A 51 7.08 -2.88 -2.59
N ASP A 52 7.28 -1.73 -1.97
CA ASP A 52 7.91 -0.58 -2.61
C ASP A 52 9.44 -0.71 -2.53
N VAL A 53 10.05 -0.95 -3.68
CA VAL A 53 11.51 -1.06 -3.82
C VAL A 53 12.08 0.28 -4.25
N TYR A 54 12.79 0.93 -3.34
CA TYR A 54 13.29 2.29 -3.50
C TYR A 54 14.79 2.42 -3.22
N THR A 55 15.33 3.61 -3.43
CA THR A 55 16.65 4.03 -2.92
C THR A 55 16.57 5.47 -2.38
N ASP A 56 17.46 5.82 -1.47
CA ASP A 56 17.44 7.14 -0.79
C ASP A 56 17.69 8.33 -1.75
N TRP A 57 18.42 8.10 -2.82
CA TRP A 57 18.72 9.11 -3.84
C TRP A 57 17.65 9.23 -4.93
N CYS A 58 16.67 8.34 -4.98
CA CYS A 58 15.66 8.24 -6.04
C CYS A 58 14.62 9.36 -5.94
N GLY A 59 14.71 10.35 -6.80
CA GLY A 59 13.74 11.45 -6.88
C GLY A 59 12.30 10.99 -7.19
N PRO A 60 12.07 10.15 -8.22
CA PRO A 60 10.75 9.60 -8.52
C PRO A 60 10.16 8.76 -7.38
N CYS A 61 10.97 8.07 -6.56
CA CYS A 61 10.48 7.34 -5.38
C CYS A 61 9.89 8.31 -4.35
N LYS A 62 10.61 9.39 -4.04
CA LYS A 62 10.11 10.44 -3.14
C LYS A 62 8.83 11.10 -3.66
N LEU A 63 8.72 11.24 -4.98
CA LEU A 63 7.50 11.76 -5.61
C LEU A 63 6.34 10.76 -5.43
N MET A 64 6.60 9.46 -5.61
CA MET A 64 5.59 8.41 -5.42
C MET A 64 5.14 8.31 -3.96
N ASP A 65 6.05 8.43 -3.00
CA ASP A 65 5.70 8.55 -1.59
C ASP A 65 4.72 9.69 -1.32
N LYS A 66 5.04 10.89 -1.85
CA LYS A 66 4.26 12.10 -1.58
C LYS A 66 2.93 12.16 -2.33
N LYS A 67 2.89 11.69 -3.57
CA LYS A 67 1.75 11.91 -4.47
C LYS A 67 0.86 10.67 -4.63
N THR A 68 1.41 9.48 -4.40
CA THR A 68 0.68 8.23 -4.61
C THR A 68 0.38 7.54 -3.29
N PHE A 69 1.39 7.23 -2.49
CA PHE A 69 1.15 6.50 -1.25
C PHE A 69 0.47 7.32 -0.13
N GLN A 70 0.57 8.66 -0.18
CA GLN A 70 -0.18 9.54 0.72
C GLN A 70 -1.58 9.90 0.17
N ASN A 71 -1.95 9.44 -1.02
CA ASN A 71 -3.30 9.60 -1.53
C ASN A 71 -4.27 8.73 -0.71
N PRO A 72 -5.36 9.28 -0.15
CA PRO A 72 -6.26 8.54 0.75
C PRO A 72 -6.84 7.27 0.12
N TYR A 73 -7.23 7.32 -1.15
CA TYR A 73 -7.79 6.14 -1.84
C TYR A 73 -6.78 5.01 -1.97
N VAL A 74 -5.52 5.36 -2.27
CA VAL A 74 -4.41 4.41 -2.37
C VAL A 74 -4.08 3.83 -1.01
N ALA A 75 -3.92 4.70 -0.01
CA ALA A 75 -3.54 4.31 1.33
C ALA A 75 -4.59 3.38 1.97
N ASP A 76 -5.86 3.74 1.89
CA ASP A 76 -6.96 2.92 2.40
C ASP A 76 -7.00 1.56 1.72
N TYR A 77 -6.88 1.52 0.37
CA TYR A 77 -6.93 0.27 -0.37
C TYR A 77 -5.75 -0.66 -0.05
N ILE A 78 -4.53 -0.10 0.03
CA ILE A 78 -3.34 -0.88 0.40
C ILE A 78 -3.47 -1.41 1.83
N SER A 79 -3.85 -0.57 2.79
CA SER A 79 -3.99 -0.97 4.19
C SER A 79 -5.02 -2.08 4.39
N GLU A 80 -6.12 -2.05 3.64
CA GLU A 80 -7.15 -3.08 3.72
C GLU A 80 -6.71 -4.40 3.08
N HIS A 81 -6.04 -4.35 1.93
CA HIS A 81 -5.89 -5.52 1.06
C HIS A 81 -4.49 -6.10 0.98
N TYR A 82 -3.46 -5.38 1.46
CA TYR A 82 -2.06 -5.79 1.36
C TYR A 82 -1.31 -5.67 2.67
N TYR A 83 -0.24 -6.43 2.81
CA TYR A 83 0.86 -6.09 3.69
C TYR A 83 1.80 -5.18 2.92
N ALA A 84 1.98 -3.96 3.42
CA ALA A 84 2.82 -2.97 2.75
C ALA A 84 4.25 -3.04 3.27
N VAL A 85 5.21 -3.25 2.37
CA VAL A 85 6.63 -3.37 2.69
C VAL A 85 7.41 -2.27 1.99
N LYS A 86 8.30 -1.59 2.72
CA LYS A 86 9.34 -0.75 2.13
C LYS A 86 10.67 -1.47 2.16
N PHE A 87 11.31 -1.57 0.99
CA PHE A 87 12.60 -2.22 0.85
C PHE A 87 13.61 -1.30 0.15
N ASN A 88 14.66 -0.91 0.88
CA ASN A 88 15.75 -0.14 0.28
C ASN A 88 16.63 -1.08 -0.55
N ALA A 89 16.60 -0.90 -1.86
CA ALA A 89 17.36 -1.71 -2.82
C ALA A 89 18.87 -1.65 -2.65
N GLU A 90 19.36 -0.66 -1.93
CA GLU A 90 20.77 -0.44 -1.59
C GLU A 90 21.02 -0.48 -0.07
N GLY A 91 20.07 -1.00 0.71
CA GLY A 91 20.16 -1.17 2.16
C GLY A 91 21.08 -2.32 2.57
N ASN A 92 21.20 -2.55 3.90
CA ASN A 92 22.06 -3.56 4.48
C ASN A 92 21.30 -4.61 5.33
N GLU A 93 19.98 -4.63 5.27
CA GLU A 93 19.16 -5.60 5.98
C GLU A 93 19.44 -7.03 5.48
N THR A 94 19.19 -8.01 6.34
CA THR A 94 19.27 -9.42 5.94
C THR A 94 17.87 -9.90 5.62
N ILE A 95 17.67 -10.46 4.42
CA ILE A 95 16.38 -10.99 3.96
C ILE A 95 16.45 -12.51 3.87
N ASN A 96 15.55 -13.20 4.56
CA ASN A 96 15.38 -14.64 4.45
C ASN A 96 14.11 -14.94 3.64
N TYR A 97 14.27 -15.64 2.51
CA TYR A 97 13.16 -15.95 1.63
C TYR A 97 13.45 -17.24 0.84
N TYR A 98 12.51 -18.18 0.83
CA TYR A 98 12.65 -19.52 0.20
C TYR A 98 13.96 -20.24 0.54
N ASN A 99 14.27 -20.38 1.82
CA ASN A 99 15.51 -21.02 2.33
C ASN A 99 16.82 -20.35 1.86
N ASN A 100 16.74 -19.18 1.24
CA ASN A 100 17.89 -18.37 0.89
C ASN A 100 18.01 -17.17 1.84
N THR A 101 19.26 -16.78 2.10
CA THR A 101 19.59 -15.56 2.84
C THR A 101 20.24 -14.57 1.90
N PHE A 102 19.60 -13.44 1.72
CA PHE A 102 20.09 -12.33 0.88
C PHE A 102 20.66 -11.23 1.76
N LYS A 103 21.82 -10.69 1.35
CA LYS A 103 22.54 -9.62 2.05
C LYS A 103 23.04 -8.59 1.05
N ASN A 104 23.65 -7.54 1.56
CA ASN A 104 24.40 -6.58 0.77
C ASN A 104 25.87 -6.54 1.27
N PRO A 105 26.72 -7.50 0.86
CA PRO A 105 28.07 -7.62 1.37
C PRO A 105 28.98 -6.46 1.01
N ASN A 106 28.61 -5.68 -0.01
CA ASN A 106 29.38 -4.52 -0.50
C ASN A 106 28.76 -3.19 -0.04
N TYR A 107 27.82 -3.24 0.93
CA TYR A 107 27.26 -2.03 1.50
C TYR A 107 28.30 -1.23 2.26
N ASP A 108 28.40 0.07 1.92
CA ASP A 108 29.30 1.00 2.59
C ASP A 108 28.49 1.99 3.45
N PRO A 109 28.56 1.90 4.79
CA PRO A 109 27.74 2.72 5.69
C PRO A 109 28.14 4.20 5.70
N ILE A 110 29.34 4.57 5.20
CA ILE A 110 29.81 5.96 5.16
C ILE A 110 29.62 6.60 3.79
N LYS A 111 29.25 5.82 2.78
CA LYS A 111 29.07 6.29 1.41
C LYS A 111 27.82 7.15 1.28
N LYS A 112 27.99 8.35 0.76
CA LYS A 112 26.86 9.24 0.43
C LYS A 112 26.37 8.96 -1.00
N GLY A 113 25.04 8.95 -1.19
CA GLY A 113 24.42 8.73 -2.48
C GLY A 113 24.21 7.25 -2.81
N ARG A 114 24.59 6.82 -4.02
CA ARG A 114 24.38 5.43 -4.48
C ARG A 114 25.28 4.45 -3.75
N ASN A 115 24.70 3.36 -3.27
CA ASN A 115 25.41 2.27 -2.62
C ASN A 115 25.41 1.01 -3.51
N ALA A 116 25.96 -0.09 -2.99
CA ALA A 116 25.89 -1.37 -3.66
C ALA A 116 24.46 -1.89 -3.67
N THR A 117 24.07 -2.54 -4.77
CA THR A 117 22.75 -3.15 -4.89
C THR A 117 22.64 -4.39 -4.03
N HIS A 118 21.58 -4.49 -3.24
CA HIS A 118 21.27 -5.64 -2.41
C HIS A 118 20.98 -6.89 -3.25
N GLN A 119 21.44 -8.06 -2.80
CA GLN A 119 21.21 -9.34 -3.50
C GLN A 119 19.72 -9.63 -3.73
N PHE A 120 18.86 -9.27 -2.78
CA PHE A 120 17.43 -9.47 -2.92
C PHE A 120 16.82 -8.61 -4.02
N THR A 121 17.31 -7.38 -4.26
CA THR A 121 16.92 -6.54 -5.40
C THR A 121 17.17 -7.26 -6.74
N GLN A 122 18.32 -7.91 -6.86
CA GLN A 122 18.66 -8.69 -8.05
C GLN A 122 17.76 -9.92 -8.21
N PHE A 123 17.51 -10.63 -7.12
CA PHE A 123 16.60 -11.78 -7.11
C PHE A 123 15.17 -11.40 -7.53
N LEU A 124 14.67 -10.25 -7.08
CA LEU A 124 13.36 -9.72 -7.46
C LEU A 124 13.28 -9.26 -8.94
N GLY A 125 14.40 -9.24 -9.65
CA GLY A 125 14.47 -8.79 -11.04
C GLY A 125 14.24 -7.27 -11.21
N VAL A 126 14.48 -6.47 -10.17
CA VAL A 126 14.30 -5.01 -10.20
C VAL A 126 15.39 -4.35 -11.03
N LYS A 127 14.98 -3.62 -12.08
CA LYS A 127 15.90 -2.97 -13.05
C LYS A 127 15.91 -1.46 -12.96
N GLY A 128 15.07 -0.86 -12.12
CA GLY A 128 14.96 0.59 -11.98
C GLY A 128 14.12 0.97 -10.76
N TYR A 129 14.09 2.25 -10.41
CA TYR A 129 13.39 2.74 -9.22
C TYR A 129 12.49 3.94 -9.56
N PRO A 130 11.31 4.03 -8.88
CA PRO A 130 10.73 3.03 -8.00
C PRO A 130 10.32 1.77 -8.74
N THR A 131 10.20 0.64 -8.03
CA THR A 131 9.51 -0.56 -8.52
C THR A 131 8.61 -1.09 -7.42
N ILE A 132 7.35 -1.35 -7.75
CA ILE A 132 6.44 -2.05 -6.86
C ILE A 132 6.50 -3.54 -7.20
N VAL A 133 6.78 -4.39 -6.22
CA VAL A 133 6.78 -5.85 -6.37
C VAL A 133 5.57 -6.42 -5.65
N PHE A 134 4.78 -7.22 -6.35
CA PHE A 134 3.66 -7.94 -5.78
C PHE A 134 4.03 -9.38 -5.49
N ILE A 135 3.61 -9.87 -4.31
CA ILE A 135 3.86 -11.24 -3.83
C ILE A 135 2.50 -11.85 -3.43
N SER A 136 2.29 -13.09 -3.79
CA SER A 136 1.05 -13.83 -3.51
C SER A 136 0.87 -14.11 -2.01
N GLU A 137 -0.31 -14.58 -1.62
CA GLU A 137 -0.60 -15.04 -0.26
C GLU A 137 0.27 -16.25 0.14
N GLY A 138 0.70 -17.03 -0.84
CA GLY A 138 1.63 -18.17 -0.64
C GLY A 138 3.10 -17.76 -0.59
N GLY A 139 3.40 -16.49 -0.81
CA GLY A 139 4.76 -15.98 -0.81
C GLY A 139 5.42 -15.95 -2.20
N ASP A 140 4.76 -16.36 -3.29
CA ASP A 140 5.34 -16.37 -4.63
C ASP A 140 5.38 -14.99 -5.26
N LEU A 141 6.43 -14.71 -6.01
CA LEU A 141 6.52 -13.49 -6.82
C LEU A 141 5.43 -13.49 -7.90
N ILE A 142 4.65 -12.41 -7.98
CA ILE A 142 3.64 -12.22 -9.04
C ILE A 142 4.25 -11.43 -10.19
N THR A 143 4.59 -10.16 -9.95
CA THR A 143 5.14 -9.28 -10.98
C THR A 143 5.79 -8.04 -10.38
N PRO A 144 6.86 -7.51 -10.96
CA PRO A 144 7.34 -6.17 -10.71
C PRO A 144 6.61 -5.16 -11.62
N VAL A 145 6.27 -4.00 -11.07
CA VAL A 145 5.76 -2.82 -11.80
C VAL A 145 6.78 -1.71 -11.70
N VAL A 146 7.51 -1.48 -12.78
CA VAL A 146 8.64 -0.55 -12.82
C VAL A 146 8.19 0.88 -13.11
N GLY A 147 8.75 1.84 -12.39
CA GLY A 147 8.57 3.26 -12.59
C GLY A 147 7.49 3.87 -11.70
N TYR A 148 7.46 5.21 -11.73
CA TYR A 148 6.48 6.01 -11.01
C TYR A 148 5.05 5.67 -11.48
N GLN A 149 4.17 5.42 -10.52
CA GLN A 149 2.74 5.23 -10.75
C GLN A 149 1.98 6.34 -10.03
N ASN A 150 1.14 7.09 -10.74
CA ASN A 150 0.18 7.97 -10.08
C ASN A 150 -0.97 7.15 -9.45
N PRO A 151 -1.84 7.75 -8.61
CA PRO A 151 -2.91 6.99 -7.94
C PRO A 151 -3.80 6.17 -8.88
N GLN A 152 -4.15 6.69 -10.03
CA GLN A 152 -5.02 6.00 -11.00
C GLN A 152 -4.30 4.86 -11.71
N GLN A 153 -3.02 5.05 -12.02
CA GLN A 153 -2.19 3.98 -12.60
C GLN A 153 -1.96 2.85 -11.61
N LEU A 154 -1.68 3.20 -10.35
CA LEU A 154 -1.50 2.19 -9.31
C LEU A 154 -2.78 1.43 -9.01
N GLU A 155 -3.94 2.10 -9.05
CA GLU A 155 -5.26 1.48 -8.84
C GLU A 155 -5.47 0.26 -9.73
N LEU A 156 -5.09 0.34 -11.00
CA LEU A 156 -5.20 -0.78 -11.94
C LEU A 156 -4.48 -2.02 -11.41
N TYR A 157 -3.21 -1.87 -11.04
CA TYR A 157 -2.42 -2.98 -10.53
C TYR A 157 -2.93 -3.49 -9.19
N LEU A 158 -3.29 -2.58 -8.27
CA LEU A 158 -3.84 -2.95 -6.97
C LEU A 158 -5.08 -3.82 -7.12
N LYS A 159 -6.01 -3.42 -7.97
CA LYS A 159 -7.27 -4.18 -8.17
C LYS A 159 -7.04 -5.47 -8.93
N MET A 160 -6.32 -5.43 -10.03
CA MET A 160 -5.99 -6.59 -10.84
C MET A 160 -5.32 -7.70 -10.01
N ILE A 161 -4.32 -7.32 -9.22
CA ILE A 161 -3.57 -8.27 -8.38
C ILE A 161 -4.44 -8.78 -7.23
N LYS A 162 -5.18 -7.90 -6.54
CA LYS A 162 -6.06 -8.30 -5.43
C LYS A 162 -7.15 -9.27 -5.88
N GLN A 163 -7.77 -9.02 -7.04
CA GLN A 163 -8.86 -9.83 -7.59
C GLN A 163 -8.36 -11.13 -8.24
N GLY A 164 -7.07 -11.20 -8.56
CA GLY A 164 -6.50 -12.35 -9.26
C GLY A 164 -6.71 -12.34 -10.78
N ASP A 165 -7.16 -11.21 -11.34
CA ASP A 165 -7.47 -11.08 -12.78
C ASP A 165 -6.26 -11.39 -13.67
N TYR A 166 -5.04 -11.13 -13.17
CA TYR A 166 -3.80 -11.47 -13.88
C TYR A 166 -3.62 -12.97 -14.14
N MET A 167 -4.29 -13.84 -13.37
CA MET A 167 -4.13 -15.30 -13.46
C MET A 167 -4.75 -15.89 -14.74
N VAL A 168 -5.67 -15.17 -15.37
CA VAL A 168 -6.33 -15.60 -16.60
C VAL A 168 -5.65 -15.06 -17.86
N PHE A 169 -4.61 -14.24 -17.71
CA PHE A 169 -3.84 -13.73 -18.85
C PHE A 169 -2.99 -14.85 -19.45
N SER A 170 -3.35 -15.29 -20.63
CA SER A 170 -2.68 -16.39 -21.36
C SER A 170 -1.92 -15.91 -22.59
N LYS A 171 -2.18 -14.66 -23.02
CA LYS A 171 -1.58 -14.03 -24.20
C LYS A 171 -1.03 -12.64 -23.84
N PRO A 172 0.01 -12.17 -24.53
CA PRO A 172 0.55 -10.82 -24.31
C PRO A 172 -0.50 -9.70 -24.37
N ASP A 173 -1.49 -9.83 -25.27
CA ASP A 173 -2.53 -8.83 -25.49
C ASP A 173 -3.60 -8.78 -24.37
N ASP A 174 -3.65 -9.78 -23.50
CA ASP A 174 -4.71 -9.85 -22.48
C ASP A 174 -4.55 -8.72 -21.47
N PHE A 175 -3.33 -8.39 -21.07
CA PHE A 175 -3.07 -7.24 -20.21
C PHE A 175 -3.42 -5.92 -20.90
N GLU A 176 -3.09 -5.75 -22.18
CA GLU A 176 -3.43 -4.53 -22.92
C GLU A 176 -4.95 -4.34 -23.04
N LYS A 177 -5.70 -5.43 -23.27
CA LYS A 177 -7.18 -5.39 -23.24
C LYS A 177 -7.71 -5.03 -21.86
N TYR A 178 -7.13 -5.60 -20.80
CA TYR A 178 -7.49 -5.28 -19.42
C TYR A 178 -7.25 -3.79 -19.13
N LEU A 179 -6.07 -3.29 -19.46
CA LEU A 179 -5.71 -1.89 -19.33
C LEU A 179 -6.67 -0.95 -20.06
N LYS A 180 -7.01 -1.27 -21.30
CA LYS A 180 -7.92 -0.46 -22.14
C LYS A 180 -9.34 -0.38 -21.57
N ASN A 181 -9.80 -1.43 -20.91
CA ASN A 181 -11.16 -1.52 -20.34
C ASN A 181 -11.23 -1.07 -18.89
N PHE A 182 -10.09 -0.85 -18.23
CA PHE A 182 -10.06 -0.43 -16.85
C PHE A 182 -10.48 1.04 -16.70
N VAL A 183 -11.45 1.28 -15.82
CA VAL A 183 -11.92 2.64 -15.50
C VAL A 183 -11.47 2.99 -14.08
N PRO A 184 -10.48 3.88 -13.94
CA PRO A 184 -10.01 4.31 -12.63
C PRO A 184 -11.11 5.00 -11.82
N LYS A 185 -11.11 4.76 -10.50
CA LYS A 185 -12.01 5.40 -9.55
C LYS A 185 -11.28 6.24 -8.50
N PHE A 186 -9.96 6.00 -8.33
CA PHE A 186 -9.15 6.81 -7.43
C PHE A 186 -8.99 8.22 -8.00
N LYS A 187 -9.08 9.21 -7.12
CA LYS A 187 -8.88 10.61 -7.49
C LYS A 187 -7.43 11.01 -7.20
N ASN A 188 -6.89 11.93 -7.99
CA ASN A 188 -5.58 12.54 -7.75
C ASN A 188 -5.62 13.52 -6.59
#